data_773670deea56ee950c8761d5ec729293
#
_entry.id   773670deea56ee950c8761d5ec729293
#
_cell.length_a   1.000
_cell.length_b   1.000
_cell.length_c   1.000
_cell.angle_alpha   90.00
_cell.angle_beta   90.00
_cell.angle_gamma   90.00
#
_symmetry.space_group_name_H-M   'P 1'
#
loop_
_entity.id
_entity.type
_entity.pdbx_description
1 polymer ?
#
loop_
_entity_poly.entity_id
_entity_poly.type
_entity_poly.pdbx_seq_one_letter_code
_entity_poly.pdbx_strand_id
1 'polypeptide(L)'
;MSKKIYLSPSNQTGNKFITGNTNEGAVWYDIAVRLQKLLAEYDCEVMLSKPSQTLGVRADNAAAWGADVYIAMHSNAAGTANKGAHGVEVYYDPNKGAKTKQLAQDVLDQLKTLFTSRGLKTSSKLIDCYKPKMPSIIGECGFHDNKADALLILNNRDKIAQLYCNALVKYLSLKKKAAPTPTPAPDPQTILTPGTALILKGEPLYVSASTMTRSSTITGTYYYWGGGVVSGRIRITNSKTRVGVTGQVTGWITAPKAYVLYKVQKGDTLGKIAKEYKTTVAVLVKENGIKNPDLIHVGDVLKIPV
;
A
#
# COMPACT_ATOMS: atom_id res chain seq x y z
N MET A 1 -4.34 21.37 11.18
CA MET A 1 -5.36 20.30 11.11
C MET A 1 -5.16 19.52 9.81
N SER A 2 -5.33 18.22 9.84
CA SER A 2 -5.26 17.34 8.66
C SER A 2 -6.37 17.70 7.67
N LYS A 3 -6.08 17.70 6.37
CA LYS A 3 -7.09 17.93 5.33
C LYS A 3 -8.01 16.73 5.19
N LYS A 4 -9.31 16.99 4.97
CA LYS A 4 -10.34 15.94 4.88
C LYS A 4 -10.94 15.88 3.48
N ILE A 5 -10.83 14.73 2.83
CA ILE A 5 -11.25 14.49 1.45
C ILE A 5 -12.41 13.49 1.47
N TYR A 6 -13.59 13.89 0.97
CA TYR A 6 -14.71 12.98 0.81
C TYR A 6 -14.81 12.50 -0.63
N LEU A 7 -14.73 11.18 -0.84
CA LEU A 7 -14.85 10.53 -2.14
C LEU A 7 -16.25 9.95 -2.31
N SER A 8 -16.94 10.35 -3.36
CA SER A 8 -18.27 9.92 -3.74
C SER A 8 -18.27 9.29 -5.13
N PRO A 9 -17.75 8.07 -5.29
CA PRO A 9 -17.84 7.38 -6.58
C PRO A 9 -19.28 7.05 -6.93
N SER A 10 -19.55 6.96 -8.25
CA SER A 10 -20.85 6.56 -8.76
C SER A 10 -21.39 5.29 -8.05
N ASN A 11 -22.68 5.26 -7.81
CA ASN A 11 -23.38 4.06 -7.34
C ASN A 11 -24.37 3.52 -8.39
N GLN A 12 -24.23 3.95 -9.63
CA GLN A 12 -25.15 3.61 -10.72
C GLN A 12 -24.81 2.23 -11.29
N THR A 13 -25.42 1.19 -10.74
CA THR A 13 -25.22 -0.20 -11.18
C THR A 13 -25.98 -0.54 -12.47
N GLY A 14 -26.99 0.27 -12.82
CA GLY A 14 -27.73 0.15 -14.09
C GLY A 14 -26.94 0.60 -15.31
N ASN A 15 -25.99 1.52 -15.14
CA ASN A 15 -25.17 2.07 -16.22
C ASN A 15 -24.08 1.05 -16.60
N LYS A 16 -24.34 0.25 -17.63
CA LYS A 16 -23.41 -0.79 -18.08
C LYS A 16 -22.35 -0.20 -19.01
N PHE A 17 -21.12 -0.62 -18.82
CA PHE A 17 -20.06 -0.38 -19.80
C PHE A 17 -20.34 -1.18 -21.07
N ILE A 18 -20.13 -0.56 -22.22
CA ILE A 18 -20.31 -1.22 -23.52
C ILE A 18 -19.38 -2.43 -23.71
N THR A 19 -18.36 -2.55 -22.86
CA THR A 19 -17.40 -3.66 -22.83
C THR A 19 -17.00 -3.99 -21.40
N GLY A 20 -16.37 -5.16 -21.18
CA GLY A 20 -15.79 -5.55 -19.87
C GLY A 20 -16.80 -6.13 -18.88
N ASN A 21 -18.06 -6.38 -19.28
CA ASN A 21 -19.11 -6.99 -18.45
C ASN A 21 -19.19 -6.38 -17.01
N THR A 22 -19.20 -5.06 -16.95
CA THR A 22 -19.18 -4.30 -15.67
C THR A 22 -20.14 -3.11 -15.75
N ASN A 23 -20.19 -2.32 -14.67
CA ASN A 23 -21.03 -1.14 -14.58
C ASN A 23 -20.29 0.04 -13.95
N GLU A 24 -20.88 1.23 -14.08
CA GLU A 24 -20.30 2.48 -13.60
C GLU A 24 -19.99 2.44 -12.10
N GLY A 25 -20.94 2.00 -11.28
CA GLY A 25 -20.75 1.94 -9.84
C GLY A 25 -19.56 1.06 -9.42
N ALA A 26 -19.42 -0.12 -10.01
CA ALA A 26 -18.30 -1.04 -9.68
C ALA A 26 -16.94 -0.47 -10.09
N VAL A 27 -16.87 0.13 -11.29
CA VAL A 27 -15.61 0.68 -11.81
C VAL A 27 -15.14 1.88 -11.01
N TRP A 28 -16.03 2.83 -10.73
CA TRP A 28 -15.66 4.04 -10.00
C TRP A 28 -15.41 3.80 -8.53
N TYR A 29 -16.09 2.82 -7.91
CA TYR A 29 -15.76 2.41 -6.56
C TYR A 29 -14.34 1.80 -6.46
N ASP A 30 -13.95 0.95 -7.42
CA ASP A 30 -12.57 0.41 -7.49
C ASP A 30 -11.53 1.53 -7.66
N ILE A 31 -11.78 2.49 -8.56
CA ILE A 31 -10.88 3.64 -8.76
C ILE A 31 -10.79 4.49 -7.49
N ALA A 32 -11.90 4.73 -6.80
CA ALA A 32 -11.91 5.48 -5.54
C ALA A 32 -11.15 4.78 -4.41
N VAL A 33 -11.21 3.45 -4.32
CA VAL A 33 -10.40 2.65 -3.38
C VAL A 33 -8.90 2.79 -3.69
N ARG A 34 -8.52 2.79 -4.97
CA ARG A 34 -7.12 3.03 -5.38
C ARG A 34 -6.68 4.43 -5.02
N LEU A 35 -7.50 5.44 -5.27
CA LEU A 35 -7.25 6.83 -4.89
C LEU A 35 -7.08 6.98 -3.37
N GLN A 36 -7.95 6.35 -2.56
CA GLN A 36 -7.86 6.35 -1.11
C GLN A 36 -6.51 5.77 -0.64
N LYS A 37 -6.02 4.69 -1.28
CA LYS A 37 -4.71 4.11 -0.98
C LYS A 37 -3.56 5.07 -1.31
N LEU A 38 -3.61 5.76 -2.44
CA LEU A 38 -2.59 6.75 -2.82
C LEU A 38 -2.57 7.93 -1.84
N LEU A 39 -3.74 8.48 -1.49
CA LEU A 39 -3.86 9.59 -0.55
C LEU A 39 -3.44 9.23 0.88
N ALA A 40 -3.44 7.96 1.25
CA ALA A 40 -2.95 7.52 2.56
C ALA A 40 -1.45 7.81 2.78
N GLU A 41 -0.68 8.08 1.71
CA GLU A 41 0.71 8.52 1.80
C GLU A 41 0.88 10.01 2.17
N TYR A 42 -0.21 10.78 2.20
CA TYR A 42 -0.21 12.22 2.46
C TYR A 42 -0.86 12.55 3.81
N ASP A 43 -0.59 13.74 4.30
CA ASP A 43 -1.10 14.30 5.57
C ASP A 43 -2.58 14.71 5.49
N CYS A 44 -3.41 13.77 5.03
CA CYS A 44 -4.85 13.95 4.92
C CYS A 44 -5.61 12.73 5.45
N GLU A 45 -6.90 12.95 5.67
CA GLU A 45 -7.89 11.92 5.99
C GLU A 45 -8.82 11.75 4.78
N VAL A 46 -9.21 10.52 4.48
CA VAL A 46 -10.08 10.22 3.34
C VAL A 46 -11.26 9.38 3.78
N MET A 47 -12.46 9.90 3.56
CA MET A 47 -13.71 9.16 3.74
C MET A 47 -14.27 8.76 2.37
N LEU A 48 -14.54 7.47 2.21
CA LEU A 48 -15.15 6.90 1.02
C LEU A 48 -16.62 6.61 1.31
N SER A 49 -17.53 7.12 0.46
CA SER A 49 -18.96 6.85 0.60
C SER A 49 -19.30 5.37 0.39
N LYS A 50 -20.33 4.87 1.08
CA LYS A 50 -20.84 3.52 0.85
C LYS A 50 -21.71 3.48 -0.42
N PRO A 51 -21.64 2.42 -1.23
CA PRO A 51 -22.46 2.30 -2.45
C PRO A 51 -23.97 2.41 -2.20
N SER A 52 -24.44 1.98 -1.03
CA SER A 52 -25.87 2.02 -0.66
C SER A 52 -26.39 3.42 -0.28
N GLN A 53 -25.52 4.41 -0.11
CA GLN A 53 -25.93 5.76 0.29
C GLN A 53 -26.43 6.56 -0.92
N THR A 54 -27.53 7.27 -0.73
CA THR A 54 -28.02 8.25 -1.72
C THR A 54 -27.07 9.46 -1.79
N LEU A 55 -27.08 10.19 -2.90
CA LEU A 55 -26.25 11.37 -3.10
C LEU A 55 -26.49 12.43 -2.00
N GLY A 56 -27.77 12.61 -1.60
CA GLY A 56 -28.11 13.51 -0.51
C GLY A 56 -27.46 13.14 0.82
N VAL A 57 -27.52 11.86 1.20
CA VAL A 57 -26.88 11.34 2.42
C VAL A 57 -25.37 11.50 2.37
N ARG A 58 -24.74 11.30 1.20
CA ARG A 58 -23.29 11.49 1.02
C ARG A 58 -22.88 12.94 1.27
N ALA A 59 -23.62 13.90 0.69
CA ALA A 59 -23.37 15.32 0.89
C ALA A 59 -23.50 15.73 2.38
N ASP A 60 -24.54 15.21 3.06
CA ASP A 60 -24.77 15.48 4.48
C ASP A 60 -23.66 14.85 5.36
N ASN A 61 -23.22 13.63 5.05
CA ASN A 61 -22.10 12.96 5.75
C ASN A 61 -20.77 13.71 5.56
N ALA A 62 -20.51 14.20 4.35
CA ALA A 62 -19.31 14.99 4.08
C ALA A 62 -19.31 16.28 4.92
N ALA A 63 -20.46 16.95 5.02
CA ALA A 63 -20.61 18.16 5.82
C ALA A 63 -20.46 17.87 7.32
N ALA A 64 -21.12 16.82 7.83
CA ALA A 64 -21.03 16.41 9.24
C ALA A 64 -19.60 16.00 9.64
N TRP A 65 -18.87 15.36 8.74
CA TRP A 65 -17.49 14.99 8.97
C TRP A 65 -16.51 16.19 8.87
N GLY A 66 -16.94 17.30 8.31
CA GLY A 66 -16.11 18.49 8.11
C GLY A 66 -15.12 18.33 6.97
N ALA A 67 -15.54 17.78 5.84
CA ALA A 67 -14.71 17.62 4.67
C ALA A 67 -14.25 18.99 4.11
N ASP A 68 -12.99 19.09 3.67
CA ASP A 68 -12.47 20.26 2.97
C ASP A 68 -12.87 20.25 1.48
N VAL A 69 -13.02 19.06 0.89
CA VAL A 69 -13.46 18.87 -0.51
C VAL A 69 -14.36 17.64 -0.66
N TYR A 70 -15.22 17.69 -1.66
CA TYR A 70 -16.12 16.59 -2.06
C TYR A 70 -15.88 16.26 -3.54
N ILE A 71 -15.55 15.00 -3.85
CA ILE A 71 -15.16 14.54 -5.19
C ILE A 71 -16.13 13.44 -5.63
N ALA A 72 -17.07 13.78 -6.50
CA ALA A 72 -17.87 12.78 -7.18
C ALA A 72 -17.14 12.29 -8.45
N MET A 73 -17.12 10.98 -8.64
CA MET A 73 -16.36 10.30 -9.69
C MET A 73 -17.31 9.47 -10.53
N HIS A 74 -17.44 9.83 -11.79
CA HIS A 74 -18.40 9.27 -12.73
C HIS A 74 -17.81 9.04 -14.13
N SER A 75 -18.52 8.30 -14.94
CA SER A 75 -18.38 8.28 -16.39
C SER A 75 -19.69 8.68 -17.05
N ASN A 76 -19.61 9.49 -18.08
CA ASN A 76 -20.73 10.00 -18.83
C ASN A 76 -21.38 8.91 -19.69
N ALA A 77 -22.57 9.22 -20.23
CA ALA A 77 -23.26 8.45 -21.24
C ALA A 77 -23.75 9.36 -22.37
N ALA A 78 -23.48 9.00 -23.60
CA ALA A 78 -23.92 9.72 -24.78
C ALA A 78 -25.39 9.39 -25.15
N GLY A 79 -25.85 8.20 -24.80
CA GLY A 79 -27.12 7.67 -25.21
C GLY A 79 -27.25 7.54 -26.72
N THR A 80 -28.50 7.46 -27.21
CA THR A 80 -28.76 7.33 -28.66
C THR A 80 -28.62 8.65 -29.42
N ALA A 81 -28.75 9.78 -28.75
CA ALA A 81 -28.77 11.12 -29.34
C ALA A 81 -27.38 11.65 -29.73
N ASN A 82 -26.32 11.16 -29.11
CA ASN A 82 -24.96 11.72 -29.24
C ASN A 82 -23.92 10.63 -29.52
N LYS A 83 -24.24 9.69 -30.40
CA LYS A 83 -23.34 8.59 -30.78
C LYS A 83 -21.96 9.13 -31.17
N GLY A 84 -20.92 8.70 -30.45
CA GLY A 84 -19.55 9.12 -30.68
C GLY A 84 -19.03 10.19 -29.68
N ALA A 85 -19.84 10.68 -28.75
CA ALA A 85 -19.34 11.53 -27.69
C ALA A 85 -18.28 10.78 -26.87
N HIS A 86 -17.18 11.48 -26.56
CA HIS A 86 -16.03 10.93 -25.84
C HIS A 86 -15.29 12.02 -25.08
N GLY A 87 -14.41 11.64 -24.17
CA GLY A 87 -13.53 12.54 -23.44
C GLY A 87 -14.05 12.93 -22.05
N VAL A 88 -13.33 13.82 -21.39
CA VAL A 88 -13.54 14.21 -19.98
C VAL A 88 -14.12 15.60 -19.86
N GLU A 89 -15.09 15.76 -18.96
CA GLU A 89 -15.58 17.05 -18.50
C GLU A 89 -15.68 17.06 -16.98
N VAL A 90 -15.56 18.25 -16.36
CA VAL A 90 -15.68 18.39 -14.92
C VAL A 90 -16.74 19.42 -14.59
N TYR A 91 -17.75 18.99 -13.84
CA TYR A 91 -18.86 19.86 -13.41
C TYR A 91 -18.58 20.46 -12.04
N TYR A 92 -19.00 21.71 -11.88
CA TYR A 92 -19.04 22.42 -10.59
C TYR A 92 -20.21 23.39 -10.53
N ASP A 93 -20.60 23.78 -9.32
CA ASP A 93 -21.61 24.85 -9.14
C ASP A 93 -20.91 26.22 -9.15
N PRO A 94 -21.24 27.11 -10.12
CA PRO A 94 -20.64 28.44 -10.23
C PRO A 94 -20.93 29.31 -9.01
N ASN A 95 -22.01 29.05 -8.27
CA ASN A 95 -22.40 29.83 -7.08
C ASN A 95 -21.51 29.52 -5.85
N LYS A 96 -20.67 28.49 -5.91
CA LYS A 96 -19.74 28.12 -4.83
C LYS A 96 -18.38 28.83 -4.88
N GLY A 97 -18.23 29.78 -5.79
CA GLY A 97 -17.09 30.68 -5.84
C GLY A 97 -15.79 30.09 -6.42
N ALA A 98 -14.74 30.90 -6.36
CA ALA A 98 -13.47 30.66 -7.06
C ALA A 98 -12.74 29.36 -6.63
N LYS A 99 -12.81 29.01 -5.35
CA LYS A 99 -12.16 27.79 -4.83
C LYS A 99 -12.73 26.53 -5.48
N THR A 100 -14.05 26.46 -5.67
CA THR A 100 -14.69 25.31 -6.35
C THR A 100 -14.30 25.23 -7.81
N LYS A 101 -14.27 26.37 -8.52
CA LYS A 101 -13.77 26.44 -9.89
C LYS A 101 -12.31 26.00 -10.02
N GLN A 102 -11.46 26.43 -9.07
CA GLN A 102 -10.05 26.02 -9.05
C GLN A 102 -9.89 24.51 -8.86
N LEU A 103 -10.66 23.91 -7.93
CA LEU A 103 -10.68 22.46 -7.74
C LEU A 103 -11.06 21.72 -9.04
N ALA A 104 -12.13 22.20 -9.72
CA ALA A 104 -12.57 21.64 -10.98
C ALA A 104 -11.49 21.75 -12.06
N GLN A 105 -10.81 22.91 -12.13
CA GLN A 105 -9.72 23.13 -13.09
C GLN A 105 -8.52 22.20 -12.81
N ASP A 106 -8.08 22.10 -11.56
CA ASP A 106 -6.95 21.24 -11.19
C ASP A 106 -7.23 19.77 -11.51
N VAL A 107 -8.46 19.30 -11.30
CA VAL A 107 -8.87 17.94 -11.67
C VAL A 107 -8.92 17.77 -13.18
N LEU A 108 -9.52 18.71 -13.92
CA LEU A 108 -9.58 18.65 -15.38
C LEU A 108 -8.17 18.66 -15.99
N ASP A 109 -7.26 19.48 -15.49
CA ASP A 109 -5.90 19.59 -15.99
C ASP A 109 -5.11 18.29 -15.88
N GLN A 110 -5.36 17.50 -14.85
CA GLN A 110 -4.79 16.17 -14.73
C GLN A 110 -5.48 15.17 -15.67
N LEU A 111 -6.80 15.11 -15.66
CA LEU A 111 -7.56 14.12 -16.41
C LEU A 111 -7.43 14.29 -17.94
N LYS A 112 -7.30 15.53 -18.43
CA LYS A 112 -7.07 15.81 -19.86
C LYS A 112 -5.73 15.29 -20.40
N THR A 113 -4.83 14.86 -19.53
CA THR A 113 -3.59 14.19 -19.96
C THR A 113 -3.81 12.76 -20.44
N LEU A 114 -4.96 12.18 -20.10
CA LEU A 114 -5.37 10.83 -20.51
C LEU A 114 -6.58 10.86 -21.46
N PHE A 115 -7.51 11.78 -21.26
CA PHE A 115 -8.75 11.90 -22.02
C PHE A 115 -8.76 13.15 -22.89
N THR A 116 -9.49 13.12 -23.99
CA THR A 116 -9.81 14.34 -24.76
C THR A 116 -10.62 15.30 -23.86
N SER A 117 -10.15 16.54 -23.73
CA SER A 117 -10.84 17.51 -22.90
C SER A 117 -12.12 18.04 -23.55
N ARG A 118 -13.21 18.03 -22.79
CA ARG A 118 -14.50 18.69 -23.11
C ARG A 118 -14.70 19.97 -22.29
N GLY A 119 -13.72 20.32 -21.44
CA GLY A 119 -13.69 21.53 -20.64
C GLY A 119 -14.47 21.44 -19.31
N LEU A 120 -14.51 22.55 -18.62
CA LEU A 120 -15.33 22.75 -17.44
C LEU A 120 -16.79 22.93 -17.83
N LYS A 121 -17.68 22.40 -17.01
CA LYS A 121 -19.13 22.56 -17.11
C LYS A 121 -19.66 23.11 -15.79
N THR A 122 -20.77 23.82 -15.86
CA THR A 122 -21.44 24.37 -14.67
C THR A 122 -22.79 23.76 -14.48
N SER A 123 -23.16 23.48 -13.23
CA SER A 123 -24.50 23.03 -12.89
C SER A 123 -24.84 23.38 -11.43
N SER A 124 -25.92 24.11 -11.23
CA SER A 124 -26.56 24.33 -9.94
C SER A 124 -27.72 23.36 -9.67
N LYS A 125 -27.90 22.34 -10.51
CA LYS A 125 -28.98 21.34 -10.41
C LYS A 125 -28.48 19.93 -10.04
N LEU A 126 -27.21 19.61 -10.31
CA LEU A 126 -26.63 18.32 -9.96
C LEU A 126 -26.32 18.27 -8.47
N ILE A 127 -26.86 17.28 -7.75
CA ILE A 127 -26.78 17.18 -6.28
C ILE A 127 -25.33 17.26 -5.80
N ASP A 128 -24.42 16.52 -6.40
CA ASP A 128 -23.01 16.48 -6.02
C ASP A 128 -22.27 17.81 -6.27
N CYS A 129 -22.84 18.70 -7.10
CA CYS A 129 -22.30 20.04 -7.31
C CYS A 129 -22.84 21.03 -6.26
N TYR A 130 -24.16 21.11 -6.06
CA TYR A 130 -24.75 22.19 -5.26
C TYR A 130 -24.91 21.86 -3.78
N LYS A 131 -25.23 20.59 -3.43
CA LYS A 131 -25.61 20.22 -2.05
C LYS A 131 -24.45 20.16 -1.06
N PRO A 132 -23.24 19.61 -1.38
CA PRO A 132 -22.14 19.62 -0.43
C PRO A 132 -21.76 21.05 0.00
N LYS A 133 -21.51 21.29 1.30
CA LYS A 133 -21.21 22.64 1.83
C LYS A 133 -19.80 23.14 1.54
N MET A 134 -18.90 22.25 1.14
CA MET A 134 -17.51 22.52 0.78
C MET A 134 -17.34 22.60 -0.75
N PRO A 135 -16.16 22.99 -1.28
CA PRO A 135 -15.82 22.84 -2.69
C PRO A 135 -16.11 21.42 -3.18
N SER A 136 -16.93 21.30 -4.21
CA SER A 136 -17.42 20.00 -4.72
C SER A 136 -17.47 19.98 -6.24
N ILE A 137 -17.11 18.83 -6.82
CA ILE A 137 -17.07 18.62 -8.27
C ILE A 137 -17.63 17.25 -8.64
N ILE A 138 -18.03 17.11 -9.90
CA ILE A 138 -18.25 15.83 -10.56
C ILE A 138 -17.23 15.70 -11.69
N GLY A 139 -16.38 14.68 -11.64
CA GLY A 139 -15.51 14.31 -12.76
C GLY A 139 -16.21 13.27 -13.62
N GLU A 140 -16.62 13.66 -14.82
CA GLU A 140 -17.16 12.78 -15.85
C GLU A 140 -16.03 12.32 -16.77
N CYS A 141 -15.42 11.20 -16.40
CA CYS A 141 -14.21 10.69 -17.05
C CYS A 141 -14.55 9.68 -18.14
N GLY A 142 -14.64 10.18 -19.36
CA GLY A 142 -15.00 9.35 -20.51
C GLY A 142 -16.47 8.93 -20.55
N PHE A 143 -16.86 8.28 -21.60
CA PHE A 143 -18.24 7.80 -21.82
C PHE A 143 -18.24 6.27 -21.75
N HIS A 144 -18.96 5.69 -20.78
CA HIS A 144 -18.99 4.23 -20.59
C HIS A 144 -19.72 3.49 -21.72
N ASP A 145 -20.52 4.19 -22.51
CA ASP A 145 -21.20 3.70 -23.73
C ASP A 145 -20.40 3.99 -25.03
N ASN A 146 -19.24 4.63 -24.94
CA ASN A 146 -18.26 4.75 -26.03
C ASN A 146 -17.16 3.69 -25.84
N LYS A 147 -16.93 2.84 -26.84
CA LYS A 147 -16.00 1.71 -26.74
C LYS A 147 -14.57 2.13 -26.45
N ALA A 148 -14.08 3.22 -27.05
CA ALA A 148 -12.72 3.71 -26.85
C ALA A 148 -12.53 4.22 -25.42
N ASP A 149 -13.43 5.06 -24.92
CA ASP A 149 -13.41 5.60 -23.57
C ASP A 149 -13.59 4.49 -22.53
N ALA A 150 -14.50 3.56 -22.75
CA ALA A 150 -14.72 2.41 -21.87
C ALA A 150 -13.43 1.58 -21.71
N LEU A 151 -12.75 1.26 -22.80
CA LEU A 151 -11.46 0.56 -22.76
C LEU A 151 -10.37 1.41 -22.08
N LEU A 152 -10.34 2.71 -22.36
CA LEU A 152 -9.39 3.62 -21.74
C LEU A 152 -9.55 3.65 -20.21
N ILE A 153 -10.79 3.74 -19.71
CA ILE A 153 -11.11 3.70 -18.28
C ILE A 153 -10.69 2.35 -17.68
N LEU A 154 -11.14 1.24 -18.28
CA LEU A 154 -10.94 -0.10 -17.74
C LEU A 154 -9.45 -0.48 -17.64
N ASN A 155 -8.65 -0.05 -18.62
CA ASN A 155 -7.21 -0.37 -18.68
C ASN A 155 -6.33 0.60 -17.89
N ASN A 156 -6.87 1.74 -17.43
CA ASN A 156 -6.08 2.80 -16.78
C ASN A 156 -6.59 3.19 -15.38
N ARG A 157 -7.22 2.29 -14.65
CA ARG A 157 -7.81 2.60 -13.33
C ARG A 157 -6.79 3.17 -12.34
N ASP A 158 -5.59 2.60 -12.27
CA ASP A 158 -4.50 3.11 -11.43
C ASP A 158 -4.03 4.49 -11.89
N LYS A 159 -3.91 4.70 -13.20
CA LYS A 159 -3.54 5.99 -13.77
C LYS A 159 -4.59 7.05 -13.47
N ILE A 160 -5.88 6.75 -13.59
CA ILE A 160 -6.97 7.67 -13.27
C ILE A 160 -6.95 8.02 -11.79
N ALA A 161 -6.79 7.05 -10.90
CA ALA A 161 -6.63 7.30 -9.47
C ALA A 161 -5.44 8.20 -9.18
N GLN A 162 -4.28 7.99 -9.84
CA GLN A 162 -3.10 8.83 -9.70
C GLN A 162 -3.34 10.26 -10.18
N LEU A 163 -4.09 10.47 -11.27
CA LEU A 163 -4.42 11.80 -11.78
C LEU A 163 -5.29 12.57 -10.78
N TYR A 164 -6.31 11.95 -10.20
CA TYR A 164 -7.08 12.55 -9.11
C TYR A 164 -6.21 12.84 -7.88
N CYS A 165 -5.32 11.92 -7.52
CA CYS A 165 -4.39 12.14 -6.41
C CYS A 165 -3.52 13.37 -6.65
N ASN A 166 -2.91 13.50 -7.83
CA ASN A 166 -2.08 14.65 -8.18
C ASN A 166 -2.84 15.98 -8.09
N ALA A 167 -4.08 16.01 -8.59
CA ALA A 167 -4.95 17.18 -8.51
C ALA A 167 -5.22 17.59 -7.05
N LEU A 168 -5.58 16.62 -6.21
CA LEU A 168 -5.91 16.86 -4.80
C LEU A 168 -4.68 17.26 -3.98
N VAL A 169 -3.53 16.65 -4.24
CA VAL A 169 -2.25 17.03 -3.62
C VAL A 169 -1.89 18.48 -3.95
N LYS A 170 -2.05 18.88 -5.21
CA LYS A 170 -1.83 20.27 -5.65
C LYS A 170 -2.84 21.22 -5.00
N TYR A 171 -4.14 20.95 -5.13
CA TYR A 171 -5.20 21.84 -4.66
C TYR A 171 -5.17 22.07 -3.15
N LEU A 172 -4.98 21.00 -2.36
CA LEU A 172 -4.96 21.06 -0.90
C LEU A 172 -3.56 21.32 -0.34
N SER A 173 -2.52 21.42 -1.20
CA SER A 173 -1.11 21.54 -0.80
C SER A 173 -0.69 20.44 0.19
N LEU A 174 -1.10 19.21 -0.10
CA LEU A 174 -0.82 18.07 0.79
C LEU A 174 0.69 17.78 0.81
N LYS A 175 1.19 17.52 1.99
CA LYS A 175 2.57 17.05 2.18
C LYS A 175 2.57 15.53 2.25
N LYS A 176 3.54 14.92 1.59
CA LYS A 176 3.76 13.49 1.75
C LYS A 176 4.13 13.23 3.21
N LYS A 177 3.48 12.27 3.84
CA LYS A 177 3.89 11.84 5.18
C LYS A 177 5.36 11.49 5.11
N ALA A 178 6.14 11.97 6.07
CA ALA A 178 7.49 11.47 6.21
C ALA A 178 7.40 9.93 6.18
N ALA A 179 8.22 9.30 5.36
CA ALA A 179 8.39 7.86 5.48
C ALA A 179 8.58 7.59 6.99
N PRO A 180 7.86 6.63 7.59
CA PRO A 180 8.15 6.29 8.97
C PRO A 180 9.65 6.20 9.06
N THR A 181 10.23 7.00 9.96
CA THR A 181 11.68 6.93 10.23
C THR A 181 11.93 5.44 10.36
N PRO A 182 12.81 4.83 9.55
CA PRO A 182 13.06 3.42 9.68
C PRO A 182 13.31 3.20 11.16
N THR A 183 12.44 2.40 11.79
CA THR A 183 12.70 1.97 13.17
C THR A 183 14.13 1.51 13.12
N PRO A 184 15.07 2.07 13.92
CA PRO A 184 16.46 1.70 13.82
C PRO A 184 16.47 0.20 13.70
N ALA A 185 17.11 -0.32 12.64
CA ALA A 185 17.18 -1.76 12.42
C ALA A 185 17.52 -2.34 13.79
N PRO A 186 16.70 -3.27 14.36
CA PRO A 186 17.04 -3.85 15.63
C PRO A 186 18.50 -4.26 15.50
N ASP A 187 19.33 -3.75 16.40
CA ASP A 187 20.77 -3.96 16.40
C ASP A 187 21.04 -5.40 15.90
N PRO A 188 21.87 -5.64 14.87
CA PRO A 188 22.06 -6.96 14.27
C PRO A 188 22.55 -8.03 15.25
N GLN A 189 22.63 -7.69 16.50
CA GLN A 189 22.78 -8.55 17.64
C GLN A 189 21.44 -9.05 18.18
N THR A 190 20.60 -9.71 17.41
CA THR A 190 19.75 -10.73 17.99
C THR A 190 20.61 -11.93 18.29
N ILE A 191 21.37 -11.71 19.18
CA ILE A 191 22.21 -12.48 19.97
C ILE A 191 21.36 -13.62 20.48
N LEU A 192 21.76 -14.80 20.10
CA LEU A 192 21.43 -15.97 20.87
C LEU A 192 21.75 -15.65 22.32
N THR A 193 20.74 -15.36 23.14
CA THR A 193 20.99 -15.17 24.58
C THR A 193 21.31 -16.52 25.18
N PRO A 194 22.28 -16.60 26.11
CA PRO A 194 22.58 -17.86 26.80
C PRO A 194 21.29 -18.49 27.34
N GLY A 195 21.08 -19.78 27.04
CA GLY A 195 19.86 -20.50 27.37
C GLY A 195 18.82 -20.56 26.25
N THR A 196 19.05 -19.90 25.11
CA THR A 196 18.20 -20.10 23.92
C THR A 196 18.17 -21.56 23.50
N ALA A 197 16.98 -22.13 23.41
CA ALA A 197 16.79 -23.51 22.94
C ALA A 197 17.02 -23.59 21.42
N LEU A 198 17.79 -24.57 20.98
CA LEU A 198 18.10 -24.89 19.60
C LEU A 198 17.59 -26.30 19.28
N ILE A 199 16.69 -26.41 18.33
CA ILE A 199 16.20 -27.72 17.85
C ILE A 199 17.08 -28.13 16.67
N LEU A 200 17.96 -29.09 16.91
CA LEU A 200 18.95 -29.56 15.95
C LEU A 200 18.48 -30.87 15.27
N LYS A 201 18.77 -31.01 13.98
CA LYS A 201 18.42 -32.21 13.20
C LYS A 201 19.61 -32.62 12.36
N GLY A 202 20.37 -33.59 12.84
CA GLY A 202 21.56 -34.08 12.14
C GLY A 202 22.69 -33.04 12.03
N GLU A 203 22.79 -32.13 13.00
CA GLU A 203 23.75 -31.04 12.97
C GLU A 203 25.18 -31.55 13.30
N PRO A 204 26.21 -31.17 12.54
CA PRO A 204 27.58 -31.53 12.86
C PRO A 204 28.03 -30.94 14.19
N LEU A 205 28.58 -31.79 15.05
CA LEU A 205 29.20 -31.39 16.32
C LEU A 205 30.71 -31.37 16.19
N TYR A 206 31.35 -30.35 16.77
CA TYR A 206 32.79 -30.15 16.78
C TYR A 206 33.30 -29.98 18.20
N VAL A 207 34.54 -30.44 18.43
CA VAL A 207 35.19 -30.36 19.75
C VAL A 207 35.67 -28.93 20.07
N SER A 208 35.93 -28.11 19.05
CA SER A 208 36.37 -26.72 19.22
C SER A 208 35.79 -25.83 18.10
N ALA A 209 35.93 -24.51 18.28
CA ALA A 209 35.53 -23.53 17.27
C ALA A 209 36.36 -23.60 15.98
N SER A 210 37.60 -24.01 16.07
CA SER A 210 38.59 -23.95 14.96
C SER A 210 38.84 -25.29 14.26
N THR A 211 38.40 -26.42 14.86
CA THR A 211 38.67 -27.74 14.19
C THR A 211 37.77 -27.91 12.97
N MET A 212 38.38 -28.44 11.88
CA MET A 212 37.62 -28.79 10.68
C MET A 212 37.00 -30.19 10.77
N THR A 213 37.50 -31.03 11.68
CA THR A 213 37.04 -32.42 11.84
C THR A 213 35.78 -32.46 12.69
N ARG A 214 34.72 -33.04 12.17
CA ARG A 214 33.49 -33.34 12.83
C ARG A 214 33.70 -34.46 13.85
N SER A 215 33.29 -34.27 15.09
CA SER A 215 33.32 -35.31 16.12
C SER A 215 32.15 -36.27 16.04
N SER A 216 30.94 -35.75 15.75
CA SER A 216 29.73 -36.53 15.64
C SER A 216 28.63 -35.71 14.97
N THR A 217 27.41 -36.24 14.90
CA THR A 217 26.18 -35.55 14.51
C THR A 217 25.20 -35.62 15.65
N ILE A 218 24.46 -34.53 15.90
CA ILE A 218 23.51 -34.45 16.99
C ILE A 218 22.11 -34.09 16.50
N THR A 219 21.13 -34.64 17.18
CA THR A 219 19.70 -34.37 16.98
C THR A 219 19.04 -34.19 18.34
N GLY A 220 18.12 -33.26 18.46
CA GLY A 220 17.38 -32.99 19.69
C GLY A 220 17.47 -31.52 20.12
N THR A 221 17.03 -31.25 21.34
CA THR A 221 17.05 -29.92 21.92
C THR A 221 18.35 -29.67 22.68
N TYR A 222 19.07 -28.64 22.27
CA TYR A 222 20.26 -28.14 22.90
C TYR A 222 20.07 -26.66 23.27
N TYR A 223 20.98 -26.12 24.05
CA TYR A 223 20.90 -24.73 24.51
C TYR A 223 22.19 -24.01 24.19
N TYR A 224 22.06 -22.77 23.70
CA TYR A 224 23.22 -21.90 23.52
C TYR A 224 23.88 -21.62 24.87
N TRP A 225 25.15 -22.01 24.97
CA TRP A 225 25.88 -21.90 26.24
C TRP A 225 26.32 -20.49 26.57
N GLY A 226 26.56 -19.64 25.54
CA GLY A 226 27.08 -18.28 25.64
C GLY A 226 28.49 -18.12 25.04
N GLY A 227 29.06 -16.92 25.22
CA GLY A 227 30.42 -16.60 24.79
C GLY A 227 30.57 -16.21 23.32
N GLY A 228 29.48 -15.83 22.65
CA GLY A 228 29.49 -15.32 21.28
C GLY A 228 29.80 -16.36 20.20
N VAL A 229 29.95 -15.87 18.97
CA VAL A 229 30.36 -16.66 17.82
C VAL A 229 31.88 -16.61 17.70
N VAL A 230 32.51 -17.76 17.62
CA VAL A 230 33.96 -17.91 17.46
C VAL A 230 34.21 -18.73 16.20
N SER A 231 34.92 -18.19 15.23
CA SER A 231 35.21 -18.85 13.93
C SER A 231 33.97 -19.46 13.26
N GLY A 232 32.84 -18.71 13.28
CA GLY A 232 31.56 -19.13 12.70
C GLY A 232 30.82 -20.21 13.49
N ARG A 233 31.21 -20.48 14.74
CA ARG A 233 30.59 -21.50 15.59
C ARG A 233 30.17 -20.95 16.94
N ILE A 234 29.22 -21.62 17.57
CA ILE A 234 28.72 -21.33 18.91
C ILE A 234 28.86 -22.56 19.81
N ARG A 235 29.01 -22.32 21.10
CA ARG A 235 28.98 -23.35 22.15
C ARG A 235 27.55 -23.75 22.46
N ILE A 236 27.34 -25.05 22.62
CA ILE A 236 26.06 -25.59 23.03
C ILE A 236 26.19 -26.53 24.22
N THR A 237 25.11 -26.71 24.94
CA THR A 237 24.97 -27.68 26.02
C THR A 237 23.64 -28.43 25.90
N ASN A 238 23.61 -29.65 26.42
CA ASN A 238 22.42 -30.52 26.37
C ASN A 238 21.41 -30.26 27.50
N SER A 239 21.68 -29.32 28.40
CA SER A 239 20.80 -28.95 29.50
C SER A 239 20.78 -27.47 29.74
N LYS A 240 19.59 -26.90 29.98
CA LYS A 240 19.40 -25.48 30.34
C LYS A 240 20.11 -25.09 31.62
N THR A 241 20.22 -25.98 32.56
CA THR A 241 20.91 -25.75 33.87
C THR A 241 22.43 -25.69 33.75
N ARG A 242 23.00 -26.11 32.62
CA ARG A 242 24.44 -26.10 32.33
C ARG A 242 24.89 -24.87 31.54
N VAL A 243 23.96 -23.99 31.19
CA VAL A 243 24.25 -22.78 30.43
C VAL A 243 25.13 -21.86 31.27
N GLY A 244 26.26 -21.41 30.69
CA GLY A 244 27.24 -20.55 31.38
C GLY A 244 28.10 -21.23 32.42
N VAL A 245 27.89 -22.52 32.70
CA VAL A 245 28.68 -23.27 33.70
C VAL A 245 29.99 -23.77 33.07
N THR A 246 31.12 -23.38 33.62
CA THR A 246 32.45 -23.76 33.14
C THR A 246 32.60 -25.28 33.09
N GLY A 247 33.14 -25.84 31.98
CA GLY A 247 33.31 -27.27 31.79
C GLY A 247 32.07 -28.03 31.39
N GLN A 248 30.92 -27.38 31.26
CA GLN A 248 29.63 -28.00 30.92
C GLN A 248 29.18 -27.75 29.48
N VAL A 249 30.14 -27.54 28.59
CA VAL A 249 29.90 -27.43 27.13
C VAL A 249 29.80 -28.84 26.53
N THR A 250 28.75 -29.11 25.76
CA THR A 250 28.61 -30.37 25.01
C THR A 250 29.52 -30.35 23.76
N GLY A 251 29.66 -29.20 23.13
CA GLY A 251 30.50 -29.02 21.95
C GLY A 251 30.17 -27.72 21.20
N TRP A 252 30.60 -27.67 19.96
CA TRP A 252 30.42 -26.53 19.07
C TRP A 252 29.63 -26.96 17.85
N ILE A 253 28.74 -26.11 17.39
CA ILE A 253 28.01 -26.24 16.13
C ILE A 253 28.23 -25.00 15.27
N THR A 254 28.00 -25.11 13.96
CA THR A 254 27.94 -23.94 13.10
C THR A 254 26.93 -22.96 13.70
N ALA A 255 27.33 -21.71 13.85
CA ALA A 255 26.41 -20.70 14.36
C ALA A 255 25.18 -20.66 13.44
N PRO A 256 23.94 -20.80 13.98
CA PRO A 256 22.77 -20.55 13.16
C PRO A 256 22.90 -19.13 12.60
N LYS A 257 22.52 -18.95 11.34
CA LYS A 257 22.52 -17.61 10.74
C LYS A 257 21.70 -16.70 11.64
N ALA A 258 22.29 -15.59 12.05
CA ALA A 258 21.54 -14.55 12.74
C ALA A 258 20.54 -13.95 11.76
N TYR A 259 19.31 -13.83 12.17
CA TYR A 259 18.25 -13.20 11.38
C TYR A 259 17.67 -12.03 12.14
N VAL A 260 17.47 -10.93 11.44
CA VAL A 260 16.53 -9.90 11.86
C VAL A 260 15.14 -10.33 11.38
N LEU A 261 14.14 -10.33 12.25
CA LEU A 261 12.75 -10.51 11.87
C LEU A 261 12.20 -9.14 11.46
N TYR A 262 12.04 -8.93 10.16
CA TYR A 262 11.54 -7.68 9.61
C TYR A 262 10.06 -7.82 9.24
N LYS A 263 9.20 -6.98 9.79
CA LYS A 263 7.79 -6.92 9.41
C LYS A 263 7.63 -5.94 8.26
N VAL A 264 7.23 -6.45 7.09
CA VAL A 264 7.02 -5.67 5.87
C VAL A 264 6.07 -4.51 6.12
N GLN A 265 6.51 -3.31 5.76
CA GLN A 265 5.77 -2.08 5.89
C GLN A 265 5.15 -1.67 4.55
N LYS A 266 4.20 -0.75 4.59
CA LYS A 266 3.58 -0.20 3.38
C LYS A 266 4.63 0.54 2.53
N GLY A 267 4.73 0.15 1.26
CA GLY A 267 5.69 0.73 0.31
C GLY A 267 7.04 0.03 0.25
N ASP A 268 7.22 -1.06 1.02
CA ASP A 268 8.39 -1.90 0.92
C ASP A 268 8.40 -2.72 -0.38
N THR A 269 9.61 -2.98 -0.82
CA THR A 269 9.92 -3.98 -1.84
C THR A 269 11.12 -4.78 -1.37
N LEU A 270 11.27 -6.02 -1.81
CA LEU A 270 12.46 -6.81 -1.48
C LEU A 270 13.76 -6.10 -1.86
N GLY A 271 13.76 -5.31 -2.94
CA GLY A 271 14.93 -4.52 -3.35
C GLY A 271 15.32 -3.44 -2.34
N LYS A 272 14.34 -2.71 -1.79
CA LYS A 272 14.59 -1.70 -0.74
C LYS A 272 15.10 -2.34 0.54
N ILE A 273 14.44 -3.41 0.99
CA ILE A 273 14.81 -4.16 2.20
C ILE A 273 16.22 -4.75 2.03
N ALA A 274 16.51 -5.38 0.90
CA ALA A 274 17.84 -5.94 0.62
C ALA A 274 18.95 -4.88 0.68
N LYS A 275 18.72 -3.71 0.11
CA LYS A 275 19.67 -2.59 0.16
C LYS A 275 19.89 -2.07 1.59
N GLU A 276 18.83 -1.91 2.36
CA GLU A 276 18.87 -1.42 3.74
C GLU A 276 19.69 -2.36 4.64
N TYR A 277 19.45 -3.67 4.51
CA TYR A 277 20.11 -4.70 5.32
C TYR A 277 21.39 -5.25 4.67
N LYS A 278 21.94 -4.59 3.64
CA LYS A 278 23.20 -4.97 2.97
C LYS A 278 23.22 -6.44 2.50
N THR A 279 22.08 -6.92 2.04
CA THR A 279 21.89 -8.27 1.49
C THR A 279 21.39 -8.18 0.03
N THR A 280 20.94 -9.28 -0.55
CA THR A 280 20.39 -9.31 -1.91
C THR A 280 18.96 -9.84 -1.94
N VAL A 281 18.19 -9.47 -2.97
CA VAL A 281 16.84 -9.99 -3.18
C VAL A 281 16.87 -11.52 -3.27
N ALA A 282 17.86 -12.10 -3.95
CA ALA A 282 18.01 -13.54 -4.08
C ALA A 282 18.17 -14.25 -2.72
N VAL A 283 18.93 -13.64 -1.80
CA VAL A 283 19.09 -14.14 -0.43
C VAL A 283 17.77 -14.07 0.33
N LEU A 284 17.06 -12.94 0.28
CA LEU A 284 15.77 -12.79 0.94
C LEU A 284 14.73 -13.80 0.42
N VAL A 285 14.68 -13.99 -0.89
CA VAL A 285 13.81 -14.97 -1.55
C VAL A 285 14.09 -16.38 -1.04
N LYS A 286 15.37 -16.79 -1.04
CA LYS A 286 15.81 -18.12 -0.60
C LYS A 286 15.51 -18.37 0.88
N GLU A 287 15.87 -17.43 1.76
CA GLU A 287 15.74 -17.60 3.21
C GLU A 287 14.28 -17.58 3.68
N ASN A 288 13.37 -16.98 2.89
CA ASN A 288 11.95 -16.88 3.22
C ASN A 288 11.04 -17.76 2.35
N GLY A 289 11.59 -18.52 1.41
CA GLY A 289 10.80 -19.37 0.53
C GLY A 289 9.82 -18.60 -0.37
N ILE A 290 10.17 -17.36 -0.75
CA ILE A 290 9.28 -16.49 -1.52
C ILE A 290 9.22 -16.99 -2.96
N LYS A 291 8.02 -17.31 -3.44
CA LYS A 291 7.81 -17.82 -4.80
C LYS A 291 7.82 -16.72 -5.85
N ASN A 292 7.28 -15.54 -5.52
CA ASN A 292 7.25 -14.39 -6.41
C ASN A 292 7.93 -13.19 -5.72
N PRO A 293 9.13 -12.77 -6.19
CA PRO A 293 9.87 -11.65 -5.59
C PRO A 293 9.15 -10.29 -5.63
N ASP A 294 8.22 -10.13 -6.56
CA ASP A 294 7.46 -8.88 -6.75
C ASP A 294 6.21 -8.81 -5.86
N LEU A 295 5.95 -9.87 -5.09
CA LEU A 295 4.74 -10.00 -4.28
C LEU A 295 5.08 -10.27 -2.81
N ILE A 296 5.22 -9.20 -2.03
CA ILE A 296 5.25 -9.23 -0.56
C ILE A 296 4.12 -8.36 -0.03
N HIS A 297 3.55 -8.73 1.11
CA HIS A 297 2.40 -8.03 1.68
C HIS A 297 2.78 -7.32 2.98
N VAL A 298 2.15 -6.17 3.22
CA VAL A 298 2.27 -5.47 4.49
C VAL A 298 1.87 -6.41 5.63
N GLY A 299 2.76 -6.53 6.60
CA GLY A 299 2.58 -7.44 7.74
C GLY A 299 3.30 -8.77 7.62
N ASP A 300 3.80 -9.14 6.44
CA ASP A 300 4.67 -10.32 6.28
C ASP A 300 5.90 -10.18 7.17
N VAL A 301 6.37 -11.28 7.75
CA VAL A 301 7.58 -11.30 8.58
C VAL A 301 8.69 -12.00 7.80
N LEU A 302 9.69 -11.23 7.42
CA LEU A 302 10.86 -11.71 6.69
C LEU A 302 12.02 -12.01 7.63
N LYS A 303 12.68 -13.15 7.44
CA LYS A 303 13.98 -13.47 8.02
C LYS A 303 15.06 -12.85 7.15
N ILE A 304 15.77 -11.87 7.67
CA ILE A 304 16.86 -11.20 6.97
C ILE A 304 18.18 -11.68 7.59
N PRO A 305 19.02 -12.41 6.87
CA PRO A 305 20.32 -12.82 7.39
C PRO A 305 21.23 -11.60 7.57
N VAL A 306 21.91 -11.54 8.69
CA VAL A 306 22.86 -10.47 9.07
C VAL A 306 24.25 -11.03 9.28
#